data_1f2ba60a2965c9f7d4c8e056d86b33a8
#
_entry.id   1f2ba60a2965c9f7d4c8e056d86b33a8
#
_cell.length_a   1.000
_cell.length_b   1.000
_cell.length_c   1.000
_cell.angle_alpha   90.00
_cell.angle_beta   90.00
_cell.angle_gamma   90.00
#
_symmetry.space_group_name_H-M   'P 1'
#
loop_
_entity.id
_entity.type
_entity.pdbx_description
1 polymer ?
#
loop_
_entity_poly.entity_id
_entity_poly.type
_entity_poly.pdbx_seq_one_letter_code
_entity_poly.pdbx_strand_id
1 'polypeptide(L)'
;MIKILFVCHGNICRSPMAEVIFRDMVSRQGLAEQFFTASAATSSEEIWNGRGNPVYPPAKAELAKHGLSAGEKRAVQLRRSDYAEYDLFIGMDENNLRNMHRIFGGDPENKIRKLLPKDVEDPWYTNRFDLVFREIYDGCETLLAEFTDK
;
A
#
# COMPACT_ATOMS: atom_id res chain seq x y z
N MET A 1 15.71 3.43 10.17
CA MET A 1 14.57 3.76 9.30
C MET A 1 13.75 2.50 9.05
N ILE A 2 12.47 2.58 9.27
CA ILE A 2 11.55 1.46 9.03
C ILE A 2 11.01 1.58 7.61
N LYS A 3 11.17 0.53 6.82
CA LYS A 3 10.73 0.51 5.42
C LYS A 3 9.49 -0.33 5.26
N ILE A 4 8.39 0.29 4.82
CA ILE A 4 7.09 -0.36 4.66
C ILE A 4 6.66 -0.30 3.19
N LEU A 5 6.30 -1.45 2.65
CA LEU A 5 5.77 -1.55 1.29
C LEU A 5 4.32 -1.99 1.34
N PHE A 6 3.42 -1.13 0.86
CA PHE A 6 2.01 -1.48 0.72
C PHE A 6 1.80 -2.18 -0.61
N VAL A 7 1.02 -3.25 -0.61
CA VAL A 7 0.88 -4.12 -1.77
C VAL A 7 -0.59 -4.40 -2.06
N CYS A 8 -0.98 -4.29 -3.33
CA CYS A 8 -2.28 -4.73 -3.80
C CYS A 8 -2.11 -5.38 -5.18
N HIS A 9 -3.22 -5.74 -5.81
CA HIS A 9 -3.16 -6.46 -7.09
C HIS A 9 -2.51 -5.64 -8.20
N GLY A 10 -3.03 -4.43 -8.47
CA GLY A 10 -2.59 -3.60 -9.61
C GLY A 10 -1.71 -2.41 -9.28
N ASN A 11 -1.65 -2.01 -8.03
CA ASN A 11 -0.90 -0.83 -7.57
C ASN A 11 -1.38 0.47 -8.23
N ILE A 12 -2.68 0.58 -8.48
CA ILE A 12 -3.28 1.81 -9.01
C ILE A 12 -4.39 2.38 -8.14
N CYS A 13 -4.86 1.64 -7.12
CA CYS A 13 -5.93 2.08 -6.21
C CYS A 13 -5.52 1.96 -4.75
N ARG A 14 -5.70 0.77 -4.14
CA ARG A 14 -5.55 0.57 -2.69
C ARG A 14 -4.15 0.83 -2.17
N SER A 15 -3.14 0.22 -2.76
CA SER A 15 -1.78 0.37 -2.23
C SER A 15 -1.20 1.78 -2.42
N PRO A 16 -1.42 2.47 -3.55
CA PRO A 16 -0.97 3.86 -3.61
C PRO A 16 -1.73 4.78 -2.67
N MET A 17 -3.03 4.52 -2.42
CA MET A 17 -3.77 5.29 -1.42
C MET A 17 -3.16 5.09 -0.03
N ALA A 18 -2.83 3.85 0.33
CA ALA A 18 -2.20 3.56 1.62
C ALA A 18 -0.82 4.22 1.74
N GLU A 19 -0.05 4.18 0.69
CA GLU A 19 1.26 4.82 0.66
C GLU A 19 1.14 6.33 0.95
N VAL A 20 0.22 7.00 0.27
CA VAL A 20 0.02 8.44 0.43
C VAL A 20 -0.50 8.78 1.82
N ILE A 21 -1.50 8.02 2.30
CA ILE A 21 -2.10 8.24 3.62
C ILE A 21 -1.08 8.05 4.73
N PHE A 22 -0.33 6.95 4.69
CA PHE A 22 0.66 6.66 5.73
C PHE A 22 1.78 7.69 5.73
N ARG A 23 2.25 8.08 4.55
CA ARG A 23 3.29 9.10 4.41
C ARG A 23 2.85 10.43 5.01
N ASP A 24 1.59 10.81 4.77
CA ASP A 24 1.03 12.03 5.34
C ASP A 24 0.94 11.94 6.87
N MET A 25 0.51 10.80 7.40
CA MET A 25 0.42 10.59 8.85
C MET A 25 1.78 10.74 9.54
N VAL A 26 2.81 10.09 9.01
CA VAL A 26 4.14 10.16 9.62
C VAL A 26 4.71 11.57 9.53
N SER A 27 4.43 12.27 8.43
CA SER A 27 4.86 13.66 8.26
C SER A 27 4.20 14.56 9.30
N ARG A 28 2.89 14.41 9.51
CA ARG A 28 2.14 15.22 10.49
C ARG A 28 2.60 15.00 11.93
N GLN A 29 3.13 13.81 12.23
CA GLN A 29 3.63 13.50 13.56
C GLN A 29 5.12 13.79 13.72
N GLY A 30 5.77 14.39 12.71
CA GLY A 30 7.19 14.68 12.76
C GLY A 30 8.09 13.46 12.66
N LEU A 31 7.59 12.37 12.08
CA LEU A 31 8.28 11.08 12.00
C LEU A 31 8.75 10.74 10.59
N ALA A 32 8.69 11.68 9.65
CA ALA A 32 9.01 11.42 8.25
C ALA A 32 10.39 10.81 8.03
N GLU A 33 11.37 11.17 8.86
CA GLU A 33 12.73 10.63 8.73
C GLU A 33 12.88 9.21 9.26
N GLN A 34 11.90 8.72 10.00
CA GLN A 34 11.95 7.40 10.62
C GLN A 34 11.31 6.32 9.74
N PHE A 35 10.59 6.70 8.69
CA PHE A 35 9.86 5.77 7.81
C PHE A 35 10.16 6.03 6.35
N PHE A 36 10.36 4.94 5.61
CA PHE A 36 10.35 4.95 4.15
C PHE A 36 9.11 4.16 3.71
N THR A 37 8.25 4.79 2.89
CA THR A 37 6.97 4.22 2.48
C THR A 37 6.89 4.17 0.96
N ALA A 38 6.49 3.02 0.43
CA ALA A 38 6.32 2.82 -1.00
C ALA A 38 5.16 1.84 -1.23
N SER A 39 4.85 1.56 -2.48
CA SER A 39 3.81 0.59 -2.83
C SER A 39 4.13 -0.12 -4.13
N ALA A 40 3.59 -1.35 -4.29
CA ALA A 40 3.85 -2.18 -5.45
C ALA A 40 2.67 -3.09 -5.75
N ALA A 41 2.67 -3.70 -6.94
CA ALA A 41 1.65 -4.62 -7.42
C ALA A 41 2.14 -6.06 -7.39
N THR A 42 1.25 -7.00 -7.05
CA THR A 42 1.53 -8.41 -7.24
C THR A 42 1.34 -8.83 -8.69
N SER A 43 0.48 -8.14 -9.43
CA SER A 43 0.17 -8.42 -10.84
C SER A 43 0.93 -7.45 -11.76
N SER A 44 1.18 -7.86 -12.99
CA SER A 44 1.76 -7.00 -14.03
C SER A 44 0.71 -6.38 -14.94
N GLU A 45 -0.57 -6.54 -14.63
CA GLU A 45 -1.67 -6.08 -15.50
C GLU A 45 -1.62 -4.57 -15.80
N GLU A 46 -1.14 -3.77 -14.85
CA GLU A 46 -1.08 -2.31 -14.99
C GLU A 46 0.29 -1.82 -15.44
N ILE A 47 1.14 -2.73 -15.95
CA ILE A 47 2.50 -2.38 -16.39
C ILE A 47 2.67 -2.81 -17.84
N TRP A 48 2.94 -1.85 -18.71
CA TRP A 48 3.10 -2.05 -20.15
C TRP A 48 4.47 -1.56 -20.60
N ASN A 49 5.23 -2.44 -21.25
CA ASN A 49 6.58 -2.12 -21.73
C ASN A 49 7.48 -1.51 -20.64
N GLY A 50 7.40 -2.07 -19.43
CA GLY A 50 8.20 -1.59 -18.30
C GLY A 50 7.72 -0.29 -17.69
N ARG A 51 6.56 0.23 -18.15
CA ARG A 51 6.00 1.46 -17.62
C ARG A 51 4.64 1.20 -16.98
N GLY A 52 4.53 1.57 -15.70
CA GLY A 52 3.29 1.41 -14.96
C GLY A 52 2.25 2.48 -15.30
N ASN A 53 0.99 2.10 -15.17
CA ASN A 53 -0.11 3.04 -15.29
C ASN A 53 -0.14 3.98 -14.09
N PRO A 54 -0.64 5.21 -14.26
CA PRO A 54 -0.80 6.14 -13.14
C PRO A 54 -1.89 5.65 -12.20
N VAL A 55 -1.96 6.27 -11.02
CA VAL A 55 -3.03 6.00 -10.06
C VAL A 55 -4.39 6.24 -10.74
N TYR A 56 -5.32 5.33 -10.51
CA TYR A 56 -6.64 5.36 -11.12
C TYR A 56 -7.36 6.67 -10.79
N PRO A 57 -7.97 7.38 -11.75
CA PRO A 57 -8.55 8.71 -11.52
C PRO A 57 -9.52 8.80 -10.34
N PRO A 58 -10.46 7.85 -10.11
CA PRO A 58 -11.31 7.91 -8.93
C PRO A 58 -10.55 7.82 -7.61
N ALA A 59 -9.44 7.09 -7.57
CA ALA A 59 -8.60 7.03 -6.37
C ALA A 59 -7.90 8.36 -6.13
N LYS A 60 -7.40 8.99 -7.20
CA LYS A 60 -6.83 10.35 -7.10
C LYS A 60 -7.86 11.36 -6.61
N ALA A 61 -9.09 11.26 -7.11
CA ALA A 61 -10.17 12.16 -6.73
C ALA A 61 -10.51 11.99 -5.25
N GLU A 62 -10.53 10.75 -4.76
CA GLU A 62 -10.80 10.50 -3.36
C GLU A 62 -9.70 11.08 -2.46
N LEU A 63 -8.44 10.88 -2.84
CA LEU A 63 -7.30 11.48 -2.11
C LEU A 63 -7.42 13.01 -2.07
N ALA A 64 -7.78 13.62 -3.20
CA ALA A 64 -7.91 15.08 -3.31
C ALA A 64 -8.98 15.64 -2.38
N LYS A 65 -10.06 14.90 -2.13
CA LYS A 65 -11.11 15.32 -1.17
C LYS A 65 -10.53 15.50 0.23
N HIS A 66 -9.45 14.84 0.54
CA HIS A 66 -8.81 14.89 1.85
C HIS A 66 -7.51 15.71 1.84
N GLY A 67 -7.29 16.48 0.79
CA GLY A 67 -6.10 17.33 0.66
C GLY A 67 -4.83 16.57 0.34
N LEU A 68 -4.96 15.34 -0.19
CA LEU A 68 -3.81 14.48 -0.48
C LEU A 68 -3.60 14.30 -1.98
N SER A 69 -2.37 13.97 -2.38
CA SER A 69 -2.03 13.77 -3.77
C SER A 69 -1.08 12.57 -3.91
N ALA A 70 -1.33 11.74 -4.91
CA ALA A 70 -0.43 10.66 -5.27
C ALA A 70 0.74 11.16 -6.13
N GLY A 71 0.75 12.42 -6.53
CA GLY A 71 1.77 12.98 -7.40
C GLY A 71 1.82 12.24 -8.72
N GLU A 72 3.02 11.83 -9.13
CA GLU A 72 3.25 11.12 -10.38
C GLU A 72 3.45 9.61 -10.16
N LYS A 73 2.93 9.08 -9.07
CA LYS A 73 3.04 7.64 -8.76
C LYS A 73 2.48 6.80 -9.90
N ARG A 74 3.24 5.78 -10.28
CA ARG A 74 2.85 4.78 -11.27
C ARG A 74 3.00 3.39 -10.69
N ALA A 75 2.26 2.43 -11.25
CA ALA A 75 2.32 1.04 -10.80
C ALA A 75 3.75 0.49 -10.93
N VAL A 76 4.18 -0.23 -9.90
CA VAL A 76 5.50 -0.88 -9.84
C VAL A 76 5.29 -2.35 -9.51
N GLN A 77 6.00 -3.23 -10.20
CA GLN A 77 5.92 -4.67 -9.96
C GLN A 77 6.69 -5.05 -8.70
N LEU A 78 6.05 -5.81 -7.83
CA LEU A 78 6.71 -6.43 -6.69
C LEU A 78 7.70 -7.49 -7.20
N ARG A 79 8.91 -7.48 -6.67
CA ARG A 79 9.97 -8.39 -7.06
C ARG A 79 10.44 -9.21 -5.87
N ARG A 80 10.98 -10.39 -6.14
CA ARG A 80 11.54 -11.24 -5.09
C ARG A 80 12.63 -10.53 -4.29
N SER A 81 13.45 -9.71 -4.96
CA SER A 81 14.51 -8.94 -4.31
C SER A 81 14.00 -7.90 -3.30
N ASP A 82 12.74 -7.51 -3.40
CA ASP A 82 12.15 -6.56 -2.45
C ASP A 82 12.11 -7.12 -1.03
N TYR A 83 12.07 -8.44 -0.88
CA TYR A 83 11.95 -9.06 0.43
C TYR A 83 13.06 -8.61 1.40
N ALA A 84 14.29 -8.51 0.91
CA ALA A 84 15.42 -8.07 1.73
C ALA A 84 15.45 -6.56 1.96
N GLU A 85 14.75 -5.80 1.10
CA GLU A 85 14.81 -4.33 1.12
C GLU A 85 13.85 -3.68 2.12
N TYR A 86 12.75 -4.35 2.46
CA TYR A 86 11.69 -3.78 3.30
C TYR A 86 11.56 -4.55 4.61
N ASP A 87 11.07 -3.85 5.63
CA ASP A 87 10.84 -4.45 6.94
C ASP A 87 9.43 -5.06 7.04
N LEU A 88 8.46 -4.46 6.34
CA LEU A 88 7.07 -4.93 6.33
C LEU A 88 6.46 -4.85 4.95
N PHE A 89 5.65 -5.85 4.63
CA PHE A 89 4.84 -5.90 3.41
C PHE A 89 3.38 -5.99 3.82
N ILE A 90 2.63 -4.93 3.54
CA ILE A 90 1.24 -4.82 4.00
C ILE A 90 0.30 -5.01 2.81
N GLY A 91 -0.40 -6.13 2.79
CA GLY A 91 -1.40 -6.43 1.76
C GLY A 91 -2.77 -5.93 2.15
N MET A 92 -3.63 -5.77 1.16
CA MET A 92 -4.99 -5.28 1.35
C MET A 92 -6.00 -6.41 1.55
N ASP A 93 -5.72 -7.58 1.00
CA ASP A 93 -6.61 -8.75 1.09
C ASP A 93 -5.80 -10.05 1.09
N GLU A 94 -6.51 -11.16 1.32
CA GLU A 94 -5.87 -12.48 1.38
C GLU A 94 -5.20 -12.87 0.07
N ASN A 95 -5.74 -12.45 -1.09
CA ASN A 95 -5.12 -12.70 -2.38
C ASN A 95 -3.75 -12.05 -2.47
N ASN A 96 -3.63 -10.83 -1.95
CA ASN A 96 -2.33 -10.14 -1.93
C ASN A 96 -1.32 -10.93 -1.10
N LEU A 97 -1.74 -11.45 0.05
CA LEU A 97 -0.84 -12.22 0.92
C LEU A 97 -0.38 -13.51 0.24
N ARG A 98 -1.30 -14.26 -0.38
CA ARG A 98 -0.95 -15.48 -1.08
C ARG A 98 0.02 -15.21 -2.22
N ASN A 99 -0.21 -14.15 -2.98
CA ASN A 99 0.65 -13.79 -4.10
C ASN A 99 2.04 -13.32 -3.64
N MET A 100 2.10 -12.61 -2.52
CA MET A 100 3.39 -12.23 -1.93
C MET A 100 4.19 -13.44 -1.49
N HIS A 101 3.54 -14.39 -0.81
CA HIS A 101 4.21 -15.64 -0.40
C HIS A 101 4.77 -16.40 -1.61
N ARG A 102 4.02 -16.42 -2.71
CA ARG A 102 4.46 -17.07 -3.94
C ARG A 102 5.65 -16.33 -4.56
N ILE A 103 5.58 -15.01 -4.67
CA ILE A 103 6.64 -14.21 -5.29
C ILE A 103 7.94 -14.32 -4.49
N PHE A 104 7.85 -14.26 -3.17
CA PHE A 104 9.02 -14.30 -2.30
C PHE A 104 9.52 -15.72 -2.03
N GLY A 105 8.71 -16.74 -2.32
CA GLY A 105 9.04 -18.11 -2.00
C GLY A 105 8.92 -18.42 -0.51
N GLY A 106 8.04 -17.73 0.18
CA GLY A 106 7.79 -17.88 1.61
C GLY A 106 7.94 -16.55 2.37
N ASP A 107 7.91 -16.62 3.69
CA ASP A 107 8.04 -15.44 4.56
C ASP A 107 8.82 -15.82 5.83
N PRO A 108 10.11 -16.18 5.70
CA PRO A 108 10.88 -16.68 6.83
C PRO A 108 11.08 -15.66 7.95
N GLU A 109 11.00 -14.35 7.64
CA GLU A 109 11.21 -13.30 8.63
C GLU A 109 9.91 -12.68 9.12
N ASN A 110 8.76 -13.27 8.75
CA ASN A 110 7.44 -12.83 9.19
C ASN A 110 7.17 -11.35 8.88
N LYS A 111 7.42 -10.94 7.65
CA LYS A 111 7.26 -9.56 7.19
C LYS A 111 5.90 -9.26 6.55
N ILE A 112 5.19 -10.32 6.12
CA ILE A 112 3.93 -10.17 5.36
C ILE A 112 2.73 -10.17 6.31
N ARG A 113 1.86 -9.17 6.16
CA ARG A 113 0.59 -9.15 6.90
C ARG A 113 -0.45 -8.27 6.20
N LYS A 114 -1.70 -8.37 6.63
CA LYS A 114 -2.81 -7.56 6.12
C LYS A 114 -2.90 -6.23 6.87
N LEU A 115 -3.38 -5.21 6.18
CA LEU A 115 -3.59 -3.89 6.79
C LEU A 115 -4.66 -3.95 7.88
N LEU A 116 -5.76 -4.66 7.61
CA LEU A 116 -6.88 -4.83 8.52
C LEU A 116 -7.09 -6.30 8.84
N PRO A 117 -7.80 -6.63 9.94
CA PRO A 117 -8.18 -8.02 10.22
C PRO A 117 -9.05 -8.63 9.12
N LYS A 118 -9.75 -7.80 8.35
CA LYS A 118 -10.57 -8.21 7.20
C LYS A 118 -9.95 -7.69 5.91
N ASP A 119 -10.46 -8.17 4.78
CA ASP A 119 -10.04 -7.66 3.48
C ASP A 119 -10.55 -6.24 3.25
N VAL A 120 -9.71 -5.40 2.64
CA VAL A 120 -10.15 -4.12 2.07
C VAL A 120 -10.67 -4.44 0.67
N GLU A 121 -11.94 -4.11 0.40
CA GLU A 121 -12.53 -4.41 -0.90
C GLU A 121 -11.79 -3.67 -2.03
N ASP A 122 -11.81 -4.28 -3.23
CA ASP A 122 -11.19 -3.66 -4.39
C ASP A 122 -12.17 -2.66 -5.02
N PRO A 123 -11.89 -1.35 -4.93
CA PRO A 123 -12.82 -0.32 -5.42
C PRO A 123 -12.95 -0.30 -6.94
N TRP A 124 -12.05 -0.99 -7.67
CA TRP A 124 -12.19 -1.18 -9.11
C TRP A 124 -13.52 -1.86 -9.44
N TYR A 125 -13.94 -2.82 -8.59
CA TYR A 125 -15.18 -3.57 -8.79
C TYR A 125 -16.38 -2.94 -8.09
N THR A 126 -16.19 -2.34 -6.92
CA THR A 126 -17.28 -1.84 -6.08
C THR A 126 -17.55 -0.35 -6.26
N ASN A 127 -16.57 0.39 -6.77
CA ASN A 127 -16.62 1.84 -6.95
C ASN A 127 -16.81 2.62 -5.63
N ARG A 128 -16.60 1.98 -4.47
CA ARG A 128 -16.78 2.62 -3.17
C ARG A 128 -15.46 3.19 -2.64
N PHE A 129 -14.92 4.18 -3.35
CA PHE A 129 -13.64 4.78 -3.00
C PHE A 129 -13.64 5.49 -1.65
N ASP A 130 -14.75 6.08 -1.25
CA ASP A 130 -14.89 6.73 0.06
C ASP A 130 -14.78 5.73 1.21
N LEU A 131 -15.44 4.58 1.11
CA LEU A 131 -15.35 3.52 2.10
C LEU A 131 -13.93 2.96 2.15
N VAL A 132 -13.35 2.69 0.98
CA VAL A 132 -11.99 2.15 0.90
C VAL A 132 -10.97 3.11 1.50
N PHE A 133 -11.11 4.41 1.22
CA PHE A 133 -10.25 5.42 1.83
C PHE A 133 -10.32 5.36 3.36
N ARG A 134 -11.53 5.32 3.90
CA ARG A 134 -11.73 5.30 5.36
C ARG A 134 -11.11 4.06 5.99
N GLU A 135 -11.33 2.90 5.38
CA GLU A 135 -10.78 1.64 5.89
C GLU A 135 -9.24 1.66 5.86
N ILE A 136 -8.66 2.15 4.78
CA ILE A 136 -7.21 2.27 4.67
C ILE A 136 -6.67 3.28 5.69
N TYR A 137 -7.37 4.40 5.85
CA TYR A 137 -6.97 5.40 6.85
C TYR A 137 -6.93 4.80 8.25
N ASP A 138 -7.99 4.09 8.64
CA ASP A 138 -8.06 3.46 9.95
C ASP A 138 -6.98 2.41 10.14
N GLY A 139 -6.71 1.62 9.09
CA GLY A 139 -5.64 0.63 9.14
C GLY A 139 -4.25 1.25 9.26
N CYS A 140 -4.03 2.35 8.56
CA CYS A 140 -2.76 3.08 8.66
C CYS A 140 -2.56 3.70 10.04
N GLU A 141 -3.63 4.23 10.65
CA GLU A 141 -3.55 4.75 12.02
C GLU A 141 -3.13 3.65 13.00
N THR A 142 -3.76 2.50 12.91
CA THR A 142 -3.43 1.35 13.76
C THR A 142 -2.00 0.89 13.53
N LEU A 143 -1.57 0.84 12.27
CA LEU A 143 -0.21 0.44 11.93
C LEU A 143 0.82 1.40 12.52
N LEU A 144 0.59 2.69 12.37
CA LEU A 144 1.52 3.71 12.91
C LEU A 144 1.59 3.64 14.43
N ALA A 145 0.45 3.41 15.08
CA ALA A 145 0.39 3.30 16.54
C ALA A 145 1.29 2.18 17.08
N GLU A 146 1.48 1.10 16.32
CA GLU A 146 2.36 0.01 16.72
C GLU A 146 3.81 0.45 16.90
N PHE A 147 4.23 1.52 16.24
CA PHE A 147 5.60 2.02 16.31
C PHE A 147 5.74 3.24 17.23
N THR A 148 4.63 3.84 17.63
CA THR A 148 4.65 5.09 18.40
C THR A 148 4.08 4.96 19.80
N ASP A 149 3.18 4.01 20.02
CA ASP A 149 2.59 3.77 21.35
C ASP A 149 3.54 2.90 22.17
N LYS A 150 3.85 3.39 23.35
CA LYS A 150 4.74 2.69 24.27
C LYS A 150 4.15 2.63 25.66
#